data_7a90f89b07f8a1e2230ba3b2c2c454e8
#
_entry.id   7a90f89b07f8a1e2230ba3b2c2c454e8
#
_cell.length_a   1.000
_cell.length_b   1.000
_cell.length_c   1.000
_cell.angle_alpha   90.00
_cell.angle_beta   90.00
_cell.angle_gamma   90.00
#
_symmetry.space_group_name_H-M   'P 1'
#
loop_
_entity.id
_entity.type
_entity.pdbx_description
1 polymer ?
#
loop_
_entity_poly.entity_id
_entity_poly.type
_entity_poly.pdbx_seq_one_letter_code
_entity_poly.pdbx_strand_id
1 'polypeptide(L)'
;RFPSLGPDYYKSRDIYQCLLFCEREEKYEAEFPAFDFIRWHPVSVDVLPAGGSKAKGIEQIVRNLGIPKDRQYAFGDGLNDIEMLKTVANSVAMGNAHPEALKAARYRTTAVDEDGIWHGLKQLGLLE
;
A
#
# COMPACT_ATOMS: atom_id res chain seq x y z
N ARG A 1 9.71 -11.25 16.53
CA ARG A 1 10.56 -12.31 15.96
C ARG A 1 11.55 -11.66 15.02
N PHE A 2 12.85 -11.93 15.16
CA PHE A 2 13.84 -11.48 14.19
C PHE A 2 13.74 -12.32 12.92
N PRO A 3 13.96 -11.73 11.73
CA PRO A 3 14.04 -12.48 10.48
C PRO A 3 15.16 -13.52 10.56
N SER A 4 14.90 -14.71 10.07
CA SER A 4 15.93 -15.75 9.94
C SER A 4 16.57 -15.67 8.56
N LEU A 5 17.88 -15.88 8.49
CA LEU A 5 18.58 -16.05 7.23
C LEU A 5 18.16 -17.38 6.60
N GLY A 6 17.60 -17.31 5.41
CA GLY A 6 17.13 -18.48 4.67
C GLY A 6 17.40 -18.31 3.17
N PRO A 7 18.66 -18.48 2.70
CA PRO A 7 19.01 -18.24 1.29
C PRO A 7 18.23 -19.11 0.31
N ASP A 8 17.68 -20.23 0.77
CA ASP A 8 16.91 -21.16 -0.06
C ASP A 8 15.39 -21.08 0.17
N TYR A 9 14.94 -20.08 0.95
CA TYR A 9 13.52 -19.94 1.31
C TYR A 9 12.60 -19.86 0.10
N TYR A 10 13.04 -19.19 -0.96
CA TYR A 10 12.29 -18.99 -2.20
C TYR A 10 12.12 -20.27 -3.04
N LYS A 11 12.97 -21.31 -2.86
CA LYS A 11 12.96 -22.51 -3.70
C LYS A 11 11.73 -23.40 -3.49
N SER A 12 11.05 -23.27 -2.36
CA SER A 12 9.90 -24.11 -2.00
C SER A 12 8.61 -23.32 -1.73
N ARG A 13 8.57 -22.03 -2.11
CA ARG A 13 7.45 -21.14 -1.79
C ARG A 13 7.22 -20.12 -2.89
N ASP A 14 5.98 -19.71 -3.07
CA ASP A 14 5.64 -18.57 -3.89
C ASP A 14 6.10 -17.28 -3.19
N ILE A 15 6.78 -16.42 -3.93
CA ILE A 15 7.20 -15.10 -3.47
C ILE A 15 6.30 -14.06 -4.11
N TYR A 16 5.54 -13.34 -3.29
CA TYR A 16 4.57 -12.34 -3.75
C TYR A 16 5.14 -10.94 -3.76
N GLN A 17 6.14 -10.67 -2.90
CA GLN A 17 6.79 -9.38 -2.78
C GLN A 17 8.19 -9.57 -2.20
N CYS A 18 9.14 -8.73 -2.63
CA CYS A 18 10.45 -8.61 -2.02
C CYS A 18 10.68 -7.17 -1.55
N LEU A 19 11.54 -7.01 -0.55
CA LEU A 19 12.10 -5.72 -0.14
C LEU A 19 13.54 -5.64 -0.63
N LEU A 20 13.84 -4.58 -1.39
CA LEU A 20 15.19 -4.27 -1.82
C LEU A 20 15.69 -3.06 -1.04
N PHE A 21 16.81 -3.22 -0.33
CA PHE A 21 17.47 -2.12 0.37
C PHE A 21 18.58 -1.55 -0.50
N CYS A 22 18.31 -0.43 -1.15
CA CYS A 22 19.26 0.28 -2.02
C CYS A 22 18.92 1.77 -2.09
N GLU A 23 19.94 2.58 -2.43
CA GLU A 23 19.76 4.01 -2.67
C GLU A 23 19.27 4.31 -4.10
N ARG A 24 19.57 3.42 -5.05
CA ARG A 24 19.21 3.55 -6.48
C ARG A 24 18.81 2.21 -7.04
N GLU A 25 17.63 2.14 -7.64
CA GLU A 25 17.02 0.95 -8.22
C GLU A 25 17.19 0.81 -9.73
N GLU A 26 17.57 1.84 -10.46
CA GLU A 26 17.57 1.89 -11.94
C GLU A 26 18.34 0.72 -12.58
N LYS A 27 19.43 0.29 -11.93
CA LYS A 27 20.19 -0.88 -12.36
C LYS A 27 19.36 -2.16 -12.33
N TYR A 28 18.55 -2.32 -11.28
CA TYR A 28 17.72 -3.50 -11.08
C TYR A 28 16.47 -3.46 -11.96
N GLU A 29 15.89 -2.28 -12.17
CA GLU A 29 14.78 -2.08 -13.10
C GLU A 29 15.17 -2.50 -14.52
N ALA A 30 16.37 -2.11 -14.96
CA ALA A 30 16.88 -2.48 -16.29
C ALA A 30 17.16 -3.99 -16.42
N GLU A 31 17.61 -4.65 -15.35
CA GLU A 31 17.94 -6.08 -15.33
C GLU A 31 16.70 -6.96 -15.18
N PHE A 32 15.68 -6.49 -14.47
CA PHE A 32 14.47 -7.24 -14.12
C PHE A 32 13.16 -6.56 -14.57
N PRO A 33 12.94 -6.40 -15.89
CA PRO A 33 11.77 -5.65 -16.42
C PRO A 33 10.41 -6.32 -16.14
N ALA A 34 10.41 -7.54 -15.63
CA ALA A 34 9.18 -8.24 -15.21
C ALA A 34 8.67 -7.81 -13.83
N PHE A 35 9.34 -6.86 -13.18
CA PHE A 35 9.00 -6.39 -11.85
C PHE A 35 8.84 -4.87 -11.83
N ASP A 36 7.94 -4.39 -10.98
CA ASP A 36 7.80 -2.99 -10.61
C ASP A 36 8.59 -2.72 -9.33
N PHE A 37 9.34 -1.62 -9.32
CA PHE A 37 10.14 -1.17 -8.19
C PHE A 37 9.49 0.10 -7.61
N ILE A 38 8.90 0.01 -6.43
CA ILE A 38 8.14 1.10 -5.82
C ILE A 38 8.91 1.63 -4.62
N ARG A 39 9.55 2.78 -4.80
CA ARG A 39 10.28 3.44 -3.72
C ARG A 39 9.31 4.08 -2.73
N TRP A 40 9.48 3.75 -1.46
CA TRP A 40 8.70 4.32 -0.36
C TRP A 40 9.58 4.91 0.75
N HIS A 41 10.89 4.64 0.72
CA HIS A 41 11.87 5.18 1.66
C HIS A 41 13.21 5.44 0.92
N PRO A 42 14.06 6.40 1.36
CA PRO A 42 15.33 6.71 0.69
C PRO A 42 16.25 5.51 0.42
N VAL A 43 16.16 4.47 1.26
CA VAL A 43 16.97 3.25 1.14
C VAL A 43 16.14 1.96 1.01
N SER A 44 14.85 2.06 0.69
CA SER A 44 13.98 0.88 0.60
C SER A 44 13.01 0.97 -0.58
N VAL A 45 12.89 -0.14 -1.29
CA VAL A 45 12.06 -0.31 -2.48
C VAL A 45 11.26 -1.61 -2.34
N ASP A 46 9.95 -1.55 -2.57
CA ASP A 46 9.12 -2.73 -2.79
C ASP A 46 9.34 -3.24 -4.21
N VAL A 47 9.56 -4.54 -4.35
CA VAL A 47 9.69 -5.22 -5.64
C VAL A 47 8.50 -6.17 -5.80
N LEU A 48 7.67 -5.89 -6.79
CA LEU A 48 6.42 -6.59 -7.07
C LEU A 48 6.42 -7.11 -8.51
N PRO A 49 5.68 -8.18 -8.84
CA PRO A 49 5.43 -8.54 -10.23
C PRO A 49 4.83 -7.35 -11.00
N ALA A 50 5.31 -7.11 -12.22
CA ALA A 50 4.92 -5.96 -13.02
C ALA A 50 3.39 -5.86 -13.18
N GLY A 51 2.88 -4.66 -13.03
CA GLY A 51 1.46 -4.35 -13.08
C GLY A 51 0.68 -4.75 -11.82
N GLY A 52 1.36 -5.15 -10.74
CA GLY A 52 0.76 -5.33 -9.42
C GLY A 52 0.56 -3.98 -8.71
N SER A 53 -0.55 -3.82 -7.97
CA SER A 53 -0.74 -2.70 -7.05
C SER A 53 -1.72 -3.05 -5.94
N LYS A 54 -1.69 -2.28 -4.84
CA LYS A 54 -2.69 -2.41 -3.76
C LYS A 54 -4.12 -2.24 -4.31
N ALA A 55 -4.32 -1.31 -5.24
CA ALA A 55 -5.62 -1.05 -5.86
C ALA A 55 -6.14 -2.27 -6.63
N LYS A 56 -5.29 -2.91 -7.43
CA LYS A 56 -5.66 -4.14 -8.17
C LYS A 56 -5.97 -5.31 -7.24
N GLY A 57 -5.18 -5.48 -6.18
CA GLY A 57 -5.45 -6.49 -5.15
C GLY A 57 -6.81 -6.29 -4.49
N ILE A 58 -7.12 -5.06 -4.09
CA ILE A 58 -8.43 -4.69 -3.53
C ILE A 58 -9.54 -4.94 -4.55
N GLU A 59 -9.39 -4.49 -5.80
CA GLU A 59 -10.38 -4.70 -6.85
C GLU A 59 -10.72 -6.19 -7.04
N GLN A 60 -9.71 -7.05 -7.05
CA GLN A 60 -9.91 -8.49 -7.16
C GLN A 60 -10.68 -9.07 -5.97
N ILE A 61 -10.32 -8.66 -4.75
CA ILE A 61 -10.99 -9.13 -3.51
C ILE A 61 -12.43 -8.67 -3.48
N VAL A 62 -12.69 -7.38 -3.70
CA VAL A 62 -14.05 -6.82 -3.63
C VAL A 62 -14.96 -7.39 -4.71
N ARG A 63 -14.41 -7.69 -5.91
CA ARG A 63 -15.12 -8.36 -6.99
C ARG A 63 -15.50 -9.78 -6.59
N ASN A 64 -14.56 -10.56 -6.07
CA ASN A 64 -14.79 -11.95 -5.67
C ASN A 64 -15.79 -12.06 -4.52
N LEU A 65 -15.80 -11.12 -3.59
CA LEU A 65 -16.70 -11.08 -2.44
C LEU A 65 -18.00 -10.31 -2.69
N GLY A 66 -18.16 -9.67 -3.86
CA GLY A 66 -19.33 -8.86 -4.18
C GLY A 66 -19.50 -7.63 -3.28
N ILE A 67 -18.42 -7.04 -2.78
CA ILE A 67 -18.48 -5.88 -1.88
C ILE A 67 -18.80 -4.62 -2.66
N PRO A 68 -19.95 -3.94 -2.41
CA PRO A 68 -20.32 -2.71 -3.10
C PRO A 68 -19.36 -1.55 -2.75
N LYS A 69 -19.23 -0.59 -3.68
CA LYS A 69 -18.25 0.51 -3.56
C LYS A 69 -18.43 1.37 -2.32
N ASP A 70 -19.67 1.65 -1.93
CA ASP A 70 -20.02 2.44 -0.75
C ASP A 70 -19.61 1.77 0.57
N ARG A 71 -19.35 0.47 0.55
CA ARG A 71 -18.87 -0.31 1.71
C ARG A 71 -17.37 -0.59 1.71
N GLN A 72 -16.63 0.05 0.82
CA GLN A 72 -15.17 -0.07 0.73
C GLN A 72 -14.53 1.13 1.40
N TYR A 73 -13.60 0.86 2.33
CA TYR A 73 -12.85 1.86 3.09
C TYR A 73 -11.36 1.57 3.00
N ALA A 74 -10.55 2.60 2.84
CA ALA A 74 -9.09 2.45 2.81
C ALA A 74 -8.42 3.62 3.52
N PHE A 75 -7.39 3.31 4.30
CA PHE A 75 -6.51 4.29 4.95
C PHE A 75 -5.12 4.19 4.32
N GLY A 76 -4.48 5.33 4.09
CA GLY A 76 -3.15 5.37 3.49
C GLY A 76 -2.39 6.64 3.84
N ASP A 77 -1.07 6.58 3.75
CA ASP A 77 -0.17 7.70 4.06
C ASP A 77 0.98 7.86 3.07
N GLY A 78 1.33 6.83 2.31
CA GLY A 78 2.47 6.80 1.43
C GLY A 78 2.17 7.07 -0.04
N LEU A 79 3.22 7.27 -0.82
CA LEU A 79 3.13 7.40 -2.28
C LEU A 79 2.60 6.11 -2.94
N ASN A 80 2.90 4.95 -2.37
CA ASN A 80 2.42 3.65 -2.81
C ASN A 80 0.92 3.40 -2.52
N ASP A 81 0.26 4.31 -1.78
CA ASP A 81 -1.18 4.25 -1.49
C ASP A 81 -2.02 5.11 -2.43
N ILE A 82 -1.41 5.97 -3.25
CA ILE A 82 -2.13 6.95 -4.07
C ILE A 82 -3.16 6.29 -5.00
N GLU A 83 -2.80 5.20 -5.65
CA GLU A 83 -3.70 4.48 -6.54
C GLU A 83 -4.90 3.90 -5.77
N MET A 84 -4.66 3.29 -4.62
CA MET A 84 -5.68 2.79 -3.71
C MET A 84 -6.61 3.90 -3.24
N LEU A 85 -6.05 5.03 -2.78
CA LEU A 85 -6.83 6.18 -2.29
C LEU A 85 -7.71 6.81 -3.38
N LYS A 86 -7.29 6.78 -4.65
CA LYS A 86 -8.11 7.24 -5.79
C LYS A 86 -9.21 6.25 -6.17
N THR A 87 -9.01 4.97 -5.94
CA THR A 87 -9.90 3.90 -6.42
C THR A 87 -11.01 3.56 -5.42
N VAL A 88 -10.67 3.54 -4.12
CA VAL A 88 -11.62 3.18 -3.06
C VAL A 88 -12.55 4.34 -2.75
N ALA A 89 -13.87 4.09 -2.71
CA ALA A 89 -14.89 5.14 -2.57
C ALA A 89 -14.79 5.94 -1.27
N ASN A 90 -14.46 5.28 -0.15
CA ASN A 90 -14.27 5.92 1.16
C ASN A 90 -12.80 5.87 1.56
N SER A 91 -11.97 6.59 0.82
CA SER A 91 -10.54 6.68 1.07
C SER A 91 -10.20 7.78 2.07
N VAL A 92 -9.31 7.49 3.00
CA VAL A 92 -8.89 8.37 4.10
C VAL A 92 -7.37 8.51 4.08
N ALA A 93 -6.87 9.70 3.98
CA ALA A 93 -5.45 9.98 4.19
C ALA A 93 -5.16 10.25 5.67
N MET A 94 -4.10 9.65 6.18
CA MET A 94 -3.61 9.88 7.54
C MET A 94 -3.08 11.31 7.68
N GLY A 95 -3.10 11.88 8.88
CA GLY A 95 -2.62 13.25 9.13
C GLY A 95 -1.14 13.46 8.83
N ASN A 96 -0.34 12.41 8.99
CA ASN A 96 1.09 12.37 8.65
C ASN A 96 1.36 11.97 7.18
N ALA A 97 0.34 11.86 6.33
CA ALA A 97 0.48 11.37 4.97
C ALA A 97 1.30 12.32 4.07
N HIS A 98 1.95 11.72 3.06
CA HIS A 98 2.62 12.46 2.01
C HIS A 98 1.63 13.44 1.31
N PRO A 99 2.03 14.67 0.92
CA PRO A 99 1.14 15.65 0.31
C PRO A 99 0.35 15.13 -0.89
N GLU A 100 0.91 14.25 -1.71
CA GLU A 100 0.21 13.65 -2.85
C GLU A 100 -0.85 12.60 -2.41
N ALA A 101 -0.61 11.87 -1.33
CA ALA A 101 -1.60 10.97 -0.75
C ALA A 101 -2.77 11.77 -0.13
N LEU A 102 -2.47 12.90 0.54
CA LEU A 102 -3.49 13.83 1.04
C LEU A 102 -4.41 14.38 -0.06
N LYS A 103 -3.88 14.65 -1.25
CA LYS A 103 -4.66 15.12 -2.41
C LYS A 103 -5.50 14.01 -3.04
N ALA A 104 -5.04 12.76 -2.94
CA ALA A 104 -5.67 11.61 -3.58
C ALA A 104 -6.89 11.09 -2.82
N ALA A 105 -6.92 11.26 -1.49
CA ALA A 105 -7.98 10.75 -0.63
C ALA A 105 -9.21 11.66 -0.59
N ARG A 106 -10.37 11.06 -0.38
CA ARG A 106 -11.65 11.76 -0.20
C ARG A 106 -11.77 12.41 1.17
N TYR A 107 -11.24 11.75 2.20
CA TYR A 107 -11.30 12.19 3.60
C TYR A 107 -9.89 12.28 4.18
N ARG A 108 -9.78 12.98 5.31
CA ARG A 108 -8.56 13.07 6.10
C ARG A 108 -8.87 12.79 7.56
N THR A 109 -7.88 12.25 8.27
CA THR A 109 -7.95 12.04 9.70
C THR A 109 -6.69 12.59 10.38
N THR A 110 -6.50 12.33 11.68
CA THR A 110 -5.30 12.70 12.43
C THR A 110 -4.12 11.78 12.10
N ALA A 111 -2.94 12.09 12.64
CA ALA A 111 -1.73 11.31 12.40
C ALA A 111 -1.79 9.90 13.04
N VAL A 112 -0.87 9.03 12.64
CA VAL A 112 -0.82 7.63 13.13
C VAL A 112 -0.59 7.55 14.64
N ASP A 113 0.18 8.48 15.20
CA ASP A 113 0.47 8.63 16.63
C ASP A 113 -0.61 9.41 17.41
N GLU A 114 -1.66 9.84 16.72
CA GLU A 114 -2.85 10.52 17.26
C GLU A 114 -4.13 9.69 17.06
N ASP A 115 -4.03 8.36 17.08
CA ASP A 115 -5.15 7.45 16.86
C ASP A 115 -5.93 7.69 15.55
N GLY A 116 -5.23 8.09 14.49
CA GLY A 116 -5.85 8.55 13.23
C GLY A 116 -6.80 7.55 12.59
N ILE A 117 -6.51 6.24 12.62
CA ILE A 117 -7.43 5.22 12.09
C ILE A 117 -8.73 5.21 12.90
N TRP A 118 -8.65 5.25 14.23
CA TRP A 118 -9.82 5.26 15.09
C TRP A 118 -10.70 6.50 14.87
N HIS A 119 -10.07 7.68 14.81
CA HIS A 119 -10.78 8.93 14.51
C HIS A 119 -11.44 8.89 13.12
N GLY A 120 -10.74 8.38 12.11
CA GLY A 120 -11.28 8.23 10.77
C GLY A 120 -12.47 7.28 10.72
N LEU A 121 -12.42 6.15 11.42
CA LEU A 121 -13.54 5.21 11.51
C LEU A 121 -14.76 5.83 12.22
N LYS A 122 -14.55 6.60 13.30
CA LYS A 122 -15.62 7.36 13.95
C LYS A 122 -16.22 8.42 13.03
N GLN A 123 -15.40 9.19 12.34
CA GLN A 123 -15.85 10.21 11.39
C GLN A 123 -16.72 9.62 10.28
N LEU A 124 -16.45 8.39 9.89
CA LEU A 124 -17.22 7.67 8.87
C LEU A 124 -18.41 6.89 9.43
N GLY A 125 -18.68 6.97 10.73
CA GLY A 125 -19.80 6.29 11.37
C GLY A 125 -19.65 4.76 11.45
N LEU A 126 -18.41 4.25 11.41
CA LEU A 126 -18.10 2.82 11.49
C LEU A 126 -17.83 2.35 12.93
N LEU A 127 -17.62 3.29 13.85
CA LEU A 127 -17.47 3.05 15.29
C LEU A 127 -18.42 3.97 16.07
N GLU A 128 -18.96 3.46 17.18
CA GLU A 128 -19.73 4.21 18.18
C GLU A 128 -18.85 5.11 19.06
#